data_36f74b0c8746e0d909c528b3c46dbfac
#
_entry.id   36f74b0c8746e0d909c528b3c46dbfac
#
_cell.length_a   1.000
_cell.length_b   1.000
_cell.length_c   1.000
_cell.angle_alpha   90.00
_cell.angle_beta   90.00
_cell.angle_gamma   90.00
#
_symmetry.space_group_name_H-M   'P 1'
#
loop_
_entity.id
_entity.type
_entity.pdbx_description
1 polymer ?
#
loop_
_entity_poly.entity_id
_entity_poly.type
_entity_poly.pdbx_seq_one_letter_code
_entity_poly.pdbx_strand_id
1 'polypeptide(L)'
;VADGDQSALTTLYDATSRLVFGLILRVVTDRSNAEEVLLDVYTQVWRQASTYDSKRGAPLAWLMTIARTRGIDRLRSGRHEHRNKESLDAIGEVTAATASPEADTVTAERRQLVCSALETLSAEQREVIELAYYSGLSHSEIALRLGQPLGTVKTRTRLGMMKLRDTLRPMLEGQI
;
A
#
# COMPACT_ATOMS: atom_id res chain seq x y z
N VAL A 1 11.87 -8.22 18.36
CA VAL A 1 10.66 -8.93 17.87
C VAL A 1 11.01 -10.32 17.39
N ALA A 2 12.06 -10.50 16.59
CA ALA A 2 12.48 -11.81 16.07
C ALA A 2 12.82 -12.81 17.19
N ASP A 3 13.32 -12.34 18.32
CA ASP A 3 13.69 -13.15 19.49
C ASP A 3 12.52 -13.38 20.48
N GLY A 4 11.29 -13.09 20.07
CA GLY A 4 10.10 -13.22 20.92
C GLY A 4 9.95 -12.13 21.98
N ASP A 5 10.62 -10.99 21.81
CA ASP A 5 10.53 -9.85 22.73
C ASP A 5 9.25 -9.03 22.47
N GLN A 6 8.32 -9.07 23.42
CA GLN A 6 7.05 -8.35 23.36
C GLN A 6 7.23 -6.83 23.47
N SER A 7 8.24 -6.36 24.22
CA SER A 7 8.50 -4.92 24.35
C SER A 7 8.97 -4.33 23.02
N ALA A 8 9.77 -5.07 22.27
CA ALA A 8 10.17 -4.69 20.92
C ALA A 8 8.99 -4.64 19.94
N LEU A 9 7.99 -5.52 20.09
CA LEU A 9 6.77 -5.45 19.28
C LEU A 9 5.94 -4.21 19.63
N THR A 10 5.79 -3.90 20.92
CA THR A 10 5.09 -2.69 21.37
C THR A 10 5.75 -1.44 20.81
N THR A 11 7.07 -1.34 20.92
CA THR A 11 7.84 -0.21 20.36
C THR A 11 7.65 -0.08 18.85
N LEU A 12 7.68 -1.20 18.11
CA LEU A 12 7.43 -1.21 16.68
C LEU A 12 6.00 -0.75 16.36
N TYR A 13 5.01 -1.22 17.12
CA TYR A 13 3.62 -0.83 16.98
C TYR A 13 3.44 0.69 17.19
N ASP A 14 3.95 1.23 18.29
CA ASP A 14 3.82 2.65 18.62
C ASP A 14 4.47 3.55 17.55
N ALA A 15 5.62 3.12 17.03
CA ALA A 15 6.35 3.87 16.00
C ALA A 15 5.69 3.82 14.62
N THR A 16 4.92 2.77 14.29
CA THR A 16 4.52 2.52 12.89
C THR A 16 3.01 2.36 12.68
N SER A 17 2.21 2.15 13.74
CA SER A 17 0.77 1.84 13.62
C SER A 17 -0.03 2.90 12.87
N ARG A 18 0.27 4.19 13.09
CA ARG A 18 -0.41 5.30 12.37
C ARG A 18 -0.19 5.22 10.86
N LEU A 19 1.05 4.95 10.44
CA LEU A 19 1.41 4.86 9.03
C LEU A 19 0.80 3.62 8.38
N VAL A 20 0.88 2.47 9.07
CA VAL A 20 0.31 1.19 8.63
C VAL A 20 -1.20 1.29 8.52
N PHE A 21 -1.88 1.85 9.54
CA PHE A 21 -3.32 2.07 9.53
C PHE A 21 -3.77 2.97 8.38
N GLY A 22 -3.04 4.06 8.12
CA GLY A 22 -3.32 4.97 7.00
C GLY A 22 -3.28 4.27 5.64
N LEU A 23 -2.29 3.37 5.42
CA LEU A 23 -2.24 2.55 4.20
C LEU A 23 -3.42 1.58 4.12
N ILE A 24 -3.70 0.85 5.21
CA ILE A 24 -4.79 -0.13 5.25
C ILE A 24 -6.13 0.57 4.99
N LEU A 25 -6.40 1.69 5.67
CA LEU A 25 -7.64 2.45 5.50
C LEU A 25 -7.83 2.93 4.05
N ARG A 26 -6.75 3.30 3.37
CA ARG A 26 -6.79 3.68 1.96
C ARG A 26 -7.11 2.50 1.02
N VAL A 27 -6.76 1.27 1.41
CA VAL A 27 -7.04 0.05 0.64
C VAL A 27 -8.46 -0.45 0.90
N VAL A 28 -8.84 -0.53 2.19
CA VAL A 28 -10.09 -1.18 2.63
C VAL A 28 -11.27 -0.20 2.66
N THR A 29 -10.99 1.10 2.85
CA THR A 29 -11.95 2.23 2.95
C THR A 29 -12.85 2.23 4.18
N ASP A 30 -13.17 1.09 4.75
CA ASP A 30 -13.95 0.93 5.96
C ASP A 30 -13.05 0.89 7.20
N ARG A 31 -13.38 1.71 8.22
CA ARG A 31 -12.55 1.88 9.42
C ARG A 31 -12.51 0.62 10.28
N SER A 32 -13.64 -0.04 10.49
CA SER A 32 -13.71 -1.25 11.34
C SER A 32 -12.89 -2.38 10.74
N ASN A 33 -13.06 -2.61 9.43
CA ASN A 33 -12.24 -3.56 8.71
C ASN A 33 -10.74 -3.20 8.74
N ALA A 34 -10.40 -1.91 8.68
CA ALA A 34 -9.01 -1.48 8.75
C ALA A 34 -8.38 -1.72 10.13
N GLU A 35 -9.14 -1.59 11.21
CA GLU A 35 -8.70 -1.90 12.59
C GLU A 35 -8.46 -3.42 12.76
N GLU A 36 -9.35 -4.27 12.24
CA GLU A 36 -9.14 -5.72 12.21
C GLU A 36 -7.88 -6.12 11.43
N VAL A 37 -7.71 -5.57 10.23
CA VAL A 37 -6.53 -5.83 9.39
C VAL A 37 -5.25 -5.34 10.06
N LEU A 38 -5.28 -4.22 10.80
CA LEU A 38 -4.12 -3.73 11.55
C LEU A 38 -3.65 -4.76 12.58
N LEU A 39 -4.58 -5.35 13.33
CA LEU A 39 -4.26 -6.41 14.31
C LEU A 39 -3.69 -7.66 13.63
N ASP A 40 -4.26 -8.06 12.50
CA ASP A 40 -3.77 -9.18 11.70
C ASP A 40 -2.34 -8.94 11.20
N VAL A 41 -2.02 -7.72 10.77
CA VAL A 41 -0.67 -7.33 10.32
C VAL A 41 0.35 -7.52 11.42
N TYR A 42 0.12 -6.98 12.63
CA TYR A 42 1.09 -7.11 13.72
C TYR A 42 1.16 -8.52 14.28
N THR A 43 0.06 -9.27 14.25
CA THR A 43 0.06 -10.70 14.55
C THR A 43 0.94 -11.48 13.56
N GLN A 44 0.85 -11.16 12.26
CA GLN A 44 1.71 -11.77 11.25
C GLN A 44 3.17 -11.34 11.42
N VAL A 45 3.43 -10.08 11.69
CA VAL A 45 4.79 -9.57 12.00
C VAL A 45 5.40 -10.34 13.15
N TRP A 46 4.67 -10.52 14.25
CA TRP A 46 5.12 -11.32 15.39
C TRP A 46 5.52 -12.74 14.99
N ARG A 47 4.68 -13.42 14.20
CA ARG A 47 4.94 -14.80 13.77
C ARG A 47 6.07 -14.93 12.76
N GLN A 48 6.32 -13.91 11.97
CA GLN A 48 7.26 -13.95 10.83
C GLN A 48 8.51 -13.10 11.02
N ALA A 49 8.67 -12.43 12.15
CA ALA A 49 9.81 -11.54 12.40
C ALA A 49 11.17 -12.26 12.24
N SER A 50 11.24 -13.54 12.63
CA SER A 50 12.45 -14.37 12.46
C SER A 50 12.81 -14.67 10.99
N THR A 51 11.87 -14.51 10.07
CA THR A 51 12.09 -14.72 8.62
C THR A 51 12.48 -13.45 7.88
N TYR A 52 12.48 -12.30 8.58
CA TYR A 52 12.89 -11.04 7.99
C TYR A 52 14.39 -11.03 7.66
N ASP A 53 14.71 -10.65 6.43
CA ASP A 53 16.07 -10.53 5.94
C ASP A 53 16.36 -9.06 5.56
N SER A 54 17.24 -8.41 6.30
CA SER A 54 17.64 -7.01 6.09
C SER A 54 18.29 -6.76 4.71
N LYS A 55 18.86 -7.80 4.08
CA LYS A 55 19.40 -7.71 2.71
C LYS A 55 18.34 -7.53 1.64
N ARG A 56 17.09 -7.85 1.95
CA ARG A 56 15.95 -7.77 1.02
C ARG A 56 15.19 -6.44 1.09
N GLY A 57 15.54 -5.56 2.02
CA GLY A 57 14.94 -4.25 2.16
C GLY A 57 14.76 -3.80 3.62
N ALA A 58 14.42 -2.54 3.80
CA ALA A 58 14.20 -1.95 5.12
C ALA A 58 13.00 -2.61 5.86
N PRO A 59 13.03 -2.70 7.21
CA PRO A 59 11.96 -3.29 8.02
C PRO A 59 10.59 -2.65 7.74
N LEU A 60 10.55 -1.34 7.58
CA LEU A 60 9.31 -0.62 7.28
C LEU A 60 8.73 -1.02 5.92
N ALA A 61 9.57 -1.21 4.89
CA ALA A 61 9.09 -1.65 3.57
C ALA A 61 8.50 -3.06 3.61
N TRP A 62 9.11 -3.96 4.39
CA TRP A 62 8.57 -5.30 4.64
C TRP A 62 7.23 -5.25 5.37
N LEU A 63 7.12 -4.44 6.43
CA LEU A 63 5.88 -4.22 7.18
C LEU A 63 4.77 -3.66 6.29
N MET A 64 5.07 -2.64 5.47
CA MET A 64 4.11 -2.03 4.53
C MET A 64 3.64 -3.02 3.46
N THR A 65 4.51 -3.95 3.05
CA THR A 65 4.14 -5.02 2.11
C THR A 65 3.13 -5.99 2.75
N ILE A 66 3.34 -6.38 4.00
CA ILE A 66 2.38 -7.20 4.76
C ILE A 66 1.05 -6.48 4.89
N ALA A 67 1.08 -5.21 5.31
CA ALA A 67 -0.12 -4.39 5.49
C ALA A 67 -0.94 -4.28 4.20
N ARG A 68 -0.27 -3.97 3.08
CA ARG A 68 -0.91 -3.87 1.77
C ARG A 68 -1.54 -5.21 1.36
N THR A 69 -0.80 -6.31 1.51
CA THR A 69 -1.29 -7.65 1.12
C THR A 69 -2.53 -8.02 1.92
N ARG A 70 -2.50 -7.85 3.24
CA ARG A 70 -3.65 -8.10 4.12
C ARG A 70 -4.85 -7.22 3.78
N GLY A 71 -4.63 -5.93 3.51
CA GLY A 71 -5.69 -5.01 3.07
C GLY A 71 -6.34 -5.47 1.77
N ILE A 72 -5.53 -5.88 0.77
CA ILE A 72 -6.05 -6.41 -0.51
C ILE A 72 -6.81 -7.72 -0.31
N ASP A 73 -6.31 -8.63 0.52
CA ASP A 73 -6.99 -9.90 0.81
C ASP A 73 -8.36 -9.65 1.47
N ARG A 74 -8.43 -8.72 2.44
CA ARG A 74 -9.70 -8.30 3.05
C ARG A 74 -10.66 -7.70 2.03
N LEU A 75 -10.16 -6.82 1.16
CA LEU A 75 -10.95 -6.20 0.09
C LEU A 75 -11.51 -7.25 -0.89
N ARG A 76 -10.72 -8.26 -1.24
CA ARG A 76 -11.14 -9.36 -2.13
C ARG A 76 -12.17 -10.27 -1.47
N SER A 77 -11.98 -10.62 -0.19
CA SER A 77 -12.95 -11.42 0.57
C SER A 77 -14.30 -10.71 0.65
N GLY A 78 -14.32 -9.42 0.99
CA GLY A 78 -15.54 -8.63 1.00
C GLY A 78 -16.27 -8.59 -0.36
N ARG A 79 -15.52 -8.48 -1.47
CA ARG A 79 -16.10 -8.55 -2.82
C ARG A 79 -16.71 -9.92 -3.14
N HIS A 80 -16.13 -11.01 -2.67
CA HIS A 80 -16.69 -12.36 -2.82
C HIS A 80 -17.98 -12.53 -2.00
N GLU A 81 -18.02 -12.02 -0.77
CA GLU A 81 -19.22 -12.07 0.07
C GLU A 81 -20.36 -11.23 -0.53
N HIS A 82 -20.07 -10.03 -1.06
CA HIS A 82 -21.07 -9.20 -1.73
C HIS A 82 -21.54 -9.80 -3.06
N ARG A 83 -20.67 -10.42 -3.86
CA ARG A 83 -21.09 -11.12 -5.09
C ARG A 83 -21.99 -12.32 -4.82
N ASN A 84 -21.90 -12.93 -3.63
CA ASN A 84 -22.79 -14.01 -3.22
C ASN A 84 -24.11 -13.48 -2.61
N LYS A 85 -24.21 -12.19 -2.28
CA LYS A 85 -25.41 -11.61 -1.65
C LYS A 85 -26.18 -10.67 -2.56
N GLU A 86 -25.57 -10.00 -3.52
CA GLU A 86 -26.28 -9.11 -4.45
C GLU A 86 -25.51 -8.90 -5.76
N SER A 87 -26.28 -8.94 -6.85
CA SER A 87 -25.95 -8.40 -8.15
C SER A 87 -25.96 -6.87 -8.09
N LEU A 88 -24.90 -6.23 -8.60
CA LEU A 88 -24.77 -4.81 -8.95
C LEU A 88 -24.70 -3.75 -7.82
N ASP A 89 -23.74 -2.85 -8.06
CA ASP A 89 -23.60 -1.48 -7.54
C ASP A 89 -23.00 -1.29 -6.15
N ALA A 90 -21.67 -1.20 -6.08
CA ALA A 90 -20.99 -0.14 -5.36
C ALA A 90 -19.46 -0.25 -5.55
N ILE A 91 -18.95 0.39 -6.59
CA ILE A 91 -17.53 0.73 -6.63
C ILE A 91 -17.44 2.10 -5.95
N GLY A 92 -17.09 2.08 -4.66
CA GLY A 92 -16.88 3.30 -3.89
C GLY A 92 -15.76 4.14 -4.52
N GLU A 93 -16.00 5.44 -4.69
CA GLU A 93 -14.99 6.43 -5.00
C GLU A 93 -13.88 6.39 -3.96
N VAL A 94 -12.63 6.33 -4.42
CA VAL A 94 -11.45 6.40 -3.58
C VAL A 94 -11.30 7.83 -3.09
N THR A 95 -11.91 8.16 -1.96
CA THR A 95 -11.66 9.42 -1.28
C THR A 95 -10.25 9.42 -0.70
N ALA A 96 -9.46 10.42 -1.08
CA ALA A 96 -8.12 10.63 -0.54
C ALA A 96 -8.21 10.88 0.97
N ALA A 97 -7.77 9.90 1.77
CA ALA A 97 -7.64 10.08 3.20
C ALA A 97 -6.57 11.14 3.46
N THR A 98 -6.99 12.28 3.99
CA THR A 98 -6.13 13.37 4.45
C THR A 98 -5.26 12.87 5.59
N ALA A 99 -3.96 12.82 5.36
CA ALA A 99 -2.98 12.52 6.40
C ALA A 99 -2.96 13.65 7.45
N SER A 100 -2.87 13.27 8.72
CA SER A 100 -2.78 14.16 9.88
C SER A 100 -1.55 15.10 9.80
N PRO A 101 -1.65 16.37 10.27
CA PRO A 101 -0.63 17.41 10.06
C PRO A 101 0.60 17.35 10.96
N GLU A 102 0.77 16.36 11.82
CA GLU A 102 1.91 16.29 12.74
C GLU A 102 2.99 15.35 12.20
N ALA A 103 3.72 15.80 11.18
CA ALA A 103 4.88 15.08 10.69
C ALA A 103 6.13 15.96 10.86
N ASP A 104 7.17 15.38 11.49
CA ASP A 104 8.51 15.98 11.55
C ASP A 104 8.98 16.45 10.17
N THR A 105 9.79 17.51 10.12
CA THR A 105 10.29 18.17 8.90
C THR A 105 10.83 17.16 7.87
N VAL A 106 11.57 16.15 8.32
CA VAL A 106 12.12 15.06 7.49
C VAL A 106 11.03 14.23 6.81
N THR A 107 9.90 14.01 7.50
CA THR A 107 8.75 13.29 6.94
C THR A 107 8.01 14.14 5.91
N ALA A 108 7.96 15.46 6.11
CA ALA A 108 7.36 16.41 5.18
C ALA A 108 8.16 16.50 3.87
N GLU A 109 9.49 16.58 3.94
CA GLU A 109 10.37 16.58 2.76
C GLU A 109 10.24 15.29 1.96
N ARG A 110 10.25 14.12 2.62
CA ARG A 110 10.04 12.82 1.97
C ARG A 110 8.67 12.74 1.30
N ARG A 111 7.64 13.25 1.95
CA ARG A 111 6.28 13.30 1.38
C ARG A 111 6.26 14.17 0.13
N GLN A 112 6.90 15.33 0.17
CA GLN A 112 6.94 16.25 -0.97
C GLN A 112 7.66 15.63 -2.17
N LEU A 113 8.77 14.92 -1.93
CA LEU A 113 9.50 14.20 -2.98
C LEU A 113 8.67 13.05 -3.58
N VAL A 114 7.91 12.31 -2.77
CA VAL A 114 6.99 11.28 -3.30
C VAL A 114 5.86 11.92 -4.11
N CYS A 115 5.28 13.04 -3.64
CA CYS A 115 4.26 13.77 -4.39
C CYS A 115 4.80 14.27 -5.73
N SER A 116 5.99 14.91 -5.75
CA SER A 116 6.61 15.36 -6.99
C SER A 116 6.96 14.19 -7.94
N ALA A 117 7.39 13.04 -7.41
CA ALA A 117 7.60 11.85 -8.23
C ALA A 117 6.29 11.36 -8.88
N LEU A 118 5.19 11.37 -8.14
CA LEU A 118 3.86 11.02 -8.69
C LEU A 118 3.37 12.02 -9.74
N GLU A 119 3.76 13.30 -9.64
CA GLU A 119 3.44 14.34 -10.63
C GLU A 119 4.17 14.14 -11.96
N THR A 120 5.29 13.41 -11.98
CA THR A 120 5.99 13.05 -13.22
C THR A 120 5.24 12.04 -14.08
N LEU A 121 4.28 11.31 -13.48
CA LEU A 121 3.48 10.32 -14.20
C LEU A 121 2.43 11.01 -15.07
N SER A 122 2.15 10.42 -16.25
CA SER A 122 0.94 10.81 -16.98
C SER A 122 -0.31 10.36 -16.20
N ALA A 123 -1.45 10.98 -16.46
CA ALA A 123 -2.72 10.63 -15.82
C ALA A 123 -3.02 9.12 -15.94
N GLU A 124 -2.80 8.56 -17.14
CA GLU A 124 -3.05 7.14 -17.42
C GLU A 124 -2.03 6.21 -16.73
N GLN A 125 -0.78 6.66 -16.53
CA GLN A 125 0.21 5.88 -15.78
C GLN A 125 -0.13 5.88 -14.29
N ARG A 126 -0.54 7.02 -13.75
CA ARG A 126 -0.97 7.16 -12.36
C ARG A 126 -2.21 6.29 -12.10
N GLU A 127 -3.23 6.37 -12.95
CA GLU A 127 -4.47 5.61 -12.82
C GLU A 127 -4.22 4.10 -12.76
N VAL A 128 -3.45 3.54 -13.69
CA VAL A 128 -3.19 2.09 -13.68
C VAL A 128 -2.36 1.66 -12.47
N ILE A 129 -1.45 2.50 -11.97
CA ILE A 129 -0.66 2.23 -10.77
C ILE A 129 -1.55 2.30 -9.52
N GLU A 130 -2.43 3.29 -9.40
CA GLU A 130 -3.35 3.43 -8.27
C GLU A 130 -4.34 2.27 -8.21
N LEU A 131 -4.91 1.87 -9.33
CA LEU A 131 -5.79 0.69 -9.41
C LEU A 131 -5.07 -0.60 -9.00
N ALA A 132 -3.83 -0.80 -9.44
CA ALA A 132 -3.05 -1.96 -9.07
C ALA A 132 -2.63 -1.93 -7.59
N TYR A 133 -2.26 -0.76 -7.08
CA TYR A 133 -1.68 -0.63 -5.74
C TYR A 133 -2.73 -0.58 -4.64
N TYR A 134 -3.75 0.26 -4.78
CA TYR A 134 -4.77 0.47 -3.74
C TYR A 134 -6.02 -0.40 -3.93
N SER A 135 -6.48 -0.58 -5.16
CA SER A 135 -7.66 -1.42 -5.42
C SER A 135 -7.32 -2.90 -5.58
N GLY A 136 -6.03 -3.27 -5.59
CA GLY A 136 -5.57 -4.66 -5.69
C GLY A 136 -5.99 -5.35 -6.98
N LEU A 137 -6.29 -4.59 -8.05
CA LEU A 137 -6.69 -5.15 -9.33
C LEU A 137 -5.48 -5.72 -10.06
N SER A 138 -5.66 -6.89 -10.68
CA SER A 138 -4.72 -7.44 -11.65
C SER A 138 -4.71 -6.61 -12.93
N HIS A 139 -3.66 -6.70 -13.73
CA HIS A 139 -3.60 -6.01 -15.03
C HIS A 139 -4.79 -6.37 -15.94
N SER A 140 -5.28 -7.61 -15.88
CA SER A 140 -6.44 -8.04 -16.66
C SER A 140 -7.73 -7.38 -16.17
N GLU A 141 -7.94 -7.26 -14.87
CA GLU A 141 -9.09 -6.55 -14.28
C GLU A 141 -9.03 -5.05 -14.59
N ILE A 142 -7.83 -4.44 -14.55
CA ILE A 142 -7.64 -3.03 -14.94
C ILE A 142 -7.97 -2.85 -16.43
N ALA A 143 -7.52 -3.76 -17.29
CA ALA A 143 -7.79 -3.71 -18.73
C ALA A 143 -9.30 -3.74 -19.00
N LEU A 144 -10.04 -4.64 -18.35
CA LEU A 144 -11.49 -4.72 -18.43
C LEU A 144 -12.16 -3.44 -17.90
N ARG A 145 -11.72 -2.94 -16.74
CA ARG A 145 -12.29 -1.75 -16.10
C ARG A 145 -12.13 -0.49 -16.93
N LEU A 146 -10.95 -0.31 -17.55
CA LEU A 146 -10.65 0.88 -18.35
C LEU A 146 -11.01 0.74 -19.83
N GLY A 147 -11.50 -0.43 -20.27
CA GLY A 147 -11.76 -0.70 -21.68
C GLY A 147 -10.50 -0.65 -22.56
N GLN A 148 -9.34 -1.05 -21.99
CA GLN A 148 -8.04 -0.90 -22.64
C GLN A 148 -7.39 -2.26 -22.91
N PRO A 149 -6.57 -2.39 -23.97
CA PRO A 149 -5.81 -3.62 -24.22
C PRO A 149 -4.88 -3.95 -23.04
N LEU A 150 -4.80 -5.22 -22.65
CA LEU A 150 -3.92 -5.70 -21.59
C LEU A 150 -2.45 -5.29 -21.78
N GLY A 151 -1.97 -5.30 -23.03
CA GLY A 151 -0.61 -4.86 -23.39
C GLY A 151 -0.37 -3.38 -23.04
N THR A 152 -1.37 -2.53 -23.26
CA THR A 152 -1.33 -1.10 -22.93
C THR A 152 -1.22 -0.91 -21.41
N VAL A 153 -2.04 -1.60 -20.63
CA VAL A 153 -2.01 -1.54 -19.15
C VAL A 153 -0.65 -1.97 -18.62
N LYS A 154 -0.13 -3.12 -19.09
CA LYS A 154 1.21 -3.60 -18.70
C LYS A 154 2.32 -2.60 -19.03
N THR A 155 2.26 -2.00 -20.22
CA THR A 155 3.26 -1.01 -20.64
C THR A 155 3.18 0.27 -19.81
N ARG A 156 1.98 0.80 -19.56
CA ARG A 156 1.77 1.99 -18.70
C ARG A 156 2.27 1.73 -17.28
N THR A 157 1.94 0.59 -16.69
CA THR A 157 2.43 0.22 -15.35
C THR A 157 3.95 0.15 -15.34
N ARG A 158 4.58 -0.54 -16.31
CA ARG A 158 6.04 -0.67 -16.39
C ARG A 158 6.73 0.69 -16.53
N LEU A 159 6.28 1.52 -17.45
CA LEU A 159 6.87 2.84 -17.69
C LEU A 159 6.67 3.79 -16.50
N GLY A 160 5.49 3.77 -15.88
CA GLY A 160 5.22 4.56 -14.67
C GLY A 160 6.09 4.12 -13.49
N MET A 161 6.25 2.82 -13.26
CA MET A 161 7.14 2.30 -12.21
C MET A 161 8.62 2.61 -12.48
N MET A 162 9.06 2.62 -13.74
CA MET A 162 10.42 3.05 -14.11
C MET A 162 10.63 4.53 -13.75
N LYS A 163 9.71 5.42 -14.15
CA LYS A 163 9.79 6.85 -13.82
C LYS A 163 9.83 7.08 -12.31
N LEU A 164 8.94 6.44 -11.55
CA LEU A 164 8.93 6.54 -10.09
C LEU A 164 10.27 6.10 -9.49
N ARG A 165 10.80 4.97 -9.93
CA ARG A 165 12.10 4.48 -9.44
C ARG A 165 13.22 5.46 -9.74
N ASP A 166 13.28 5.99 -10.96
CA ASP A 166 14.35 6.89 -11.38
C ASP A 166 14.25 8.24 -10.64
N THR A 167 13.04 8.76 -10.40
CA THR A 167 12.82 9.98 -9.63
C THR A 167 13.14 9.80 -8.13
N LEU A 168 12.81 8.63 -7.55
CA LEU A 168 13.00 8.35 -6.13
C LEU A 168 14.39 7.76 -5.81
N ARG A 169 15.16 7.39 -6.81
CA ARG A 169 16.49 6.78 -6.65
C ARG A 169 17.44 7.59 -5.75
N PRO A 170 17.55 8.93 -5.88
CA PRO A 170 18.42 9.71 -5.00
C PRO A 170 18.07 9.58 -3.51
N MET A 171 16.78 9.39 -3.19
CA MET A 171 16.33 9.17 -1.81
C MET A 171 16.73 7.80 -1.26
N LEU A 172 16.78 6.78 -2.14
CA LEU A 172 17.10 5.41 -1.76
C LEU A 172 18.63 5.24 -1.58
N GLU A 173 19.43 5.98 -2.35
CA GLU A 173 20.90 5.95 -2.28
C GLU A 173 21.49 6.84 -1.17
N GLY A 174 20.77 7.85 -0.69
CA GLY A 174 21.18 8.75 0.41
C GLY A 174 20.92 8.22 1.82
N GLN A 175 20.50 6.97 1.98
CA GLN A 175 20.20 6.35 3.29
C GLN A 175 21.17 5.20 3.66
N ILE A 176 22.38 5.16 3.06
CA ILE A 176 23.46 4.24 3.45
C ILE A 176 24.42 4.95 4.38
#